data_1fda457cc379dd67befcba6e07774963
#
_entry.id   1fda457cc379dd67befcba6e07774963
#
_cell.length_a   1.000
_cell.length_b   1.000
_cell.length_c   1.000
_cell.angle_alpha   90.00
_cell.angle_beta   90.00
_cell.angle_gamma   90.00
#
_symmetry.space_group_name_H-M   'P 1'
#
loop_
_entity.id
_entity.type
_entity.pdbx_description
1 polymer ?
#
loop_
_entity_poly.entity_id
_entity_poly.type
_entity_poly.pdbx_seq_one_letter_code
_entity_poly.pdbx_strand_id
1 'polypeptide(L)'
;LSACTDNGPDYGSGTEAKGGYVIASSVTASGNTTNVLLTSETLDKGTVSTVNNGLVNDGATQWVFYKNQYLYALTYNQGNAGTTRSYIMDSNNEVKARSGEFAVKRFTTYGIYDKYIMTSSTGDGPTAYADENGYLPKMFLLSYLDVSAETFTTNDTQNKAYMSENFLGNGEYVTLAGILERNNKLYSAAIPMGLSQYGSATDGGKWILPGNEDLVKTEDGGSNSSSYKKGELQWTQYPNKCWVAIFDDETLTNKKIIETDKISYACGRFKSQYYQTIWAADNGDIYVFSPSYAKTMADKRQQTTLDAGVVRIKAGTEEFDPDYYYSIEAQTGGKSFIRCWHITGDYFLLLMYDRPLTETGFTANQLAIYKGETGKLTYVTGLPSADLISGFGNTPYVENGYAYMAVTTTEGYPSIYKIDPVGAVATKGVSIEATQISGVGKLQPQN
;
A
#
# COMPACT_ATOMS: atom_id res chain seq x y z
N LEU A 1 5.99 24.11 -14.85
CA LEU A 1 5.98 23.54 -13.80
C LEU A 1 6.13 22.19 -13.80
N SER A 2 7.06 22.01 -14.07
CA SER A 2 7.07 20.80 -14.64
C SER A 2 7.26 19.76 -13.63
N ALA A 3 6.16 19.18 -13.40
CA ALA A 3 6.19 17.97 -12.65
C ALA A 3 7.19 16.95 -13.16
N CYS A 4 7.52 17.08 -14.38
CA CYS A 4 8.57 16.23 -14.92
C CYS A 4 9.92 16.47 -14.29
N THR A 5 10.10 17.59 -13.67
CA THR A 5 11.33 17.83 -12.97
C THR A 5 11.37 17.12 -11.66
N ASP A 6 10.21 16.73 -11.17
CA ASP A 6 10.21 16.00 -9.95
C ASP A 6 10.68 14.61 -10.16
N ASN A 7 10.67 14.22 -11.37
CA ASN A 7 11.11 12.89 -11.72
C ASN A 7 12.63 12.78 -11.72
N GLY A 8 13.29 13.74 -11.16
CA GLY A 8 14.71 13.68 -10.99
C GLY A 8 15.45 14.75 -11.76
N PRO A 9 16.75 14.65 -11.83
CA PRO A 9 17.57 15.68 -12.46
C PRO A 9 17.18 15.86 -13.91
N ASP A 10 17.34 17.06 -14.36
CA ASP A 10 17.26 17.41 -15.75
C ASP A 10 18.13 16.43 -16.55
N TYR A 11 17.53 15.79 -17.52
CA TYR A 11 18.24 14.88 -18.38
C TYR A 11 19.28 15.52 -19.25
N GLY A 12 19.69 16.70 -18.90
CA GLY A 12 20.65 17.43 -19.67
C GLY A 12 20.00 18.23 -20.78
N SER A 13 20.61 19.26 -21.07
CA SER A 13 20.26 20.28 -22.01
C SER A 13 19.61 19.81 -23.28
N GLY A 14 18.32 19.60 -23.23
CA GLY A 14 17.56 19.25 -24.40
C GLY A 14 17.75 17.85 -24.94
N THR A 15 18.51 17.02 -24.25
CA THR A 15 18.65 15.62 -24.61
C THR A 15 17.64 14.84 -23.82
N GLU A 16 16.61 14.39 -24.46
CA GLU A 16 15.61 13.59 -23.80
C GLU A 16 16.08 12.15 -23.61
N ALA A 17 15.74 11.59 -22.47
CA ALA A 17 15.89 10.17 -22.23
C ALA A 17 14.93 9.43 -23.16
N LYS A 18 15.44 8.77 -24.15
CA LYS A 18 14.65 7.97 -25.06
C LYS A 18 14.41 6.60 -24.46
N GLY A 19 13.17 6.14 -24.47
CA GLY A 19 12.86 4.79 -24.02
C GLY A 19 12.98 4.58 -22.52
N GLY A 20 12.78 5.62 -21.71
CA GLY A 20 12.94 5.56 -20.26
C GLY A 20 11.80 4.90 -19.50
N TYR A 21 10.69 4.60 -20.12
CA TYR A 21 9.58 3.92 -19.44
C TYR A 21 9.86 2.43 -19.35
N VAL A 22 9.58 1.89 -18.17
CA VAL A 22 9.80 0.47 -17.86
C VAL A 22 8.46 -0.16 -17.49
N ILE A 23 8.19 -1.29 -18.13
CA ILE A 23 6.94 -2.02 -17.96
C ILE A 23 7.25 -3.44 -17.52
N ALA A 24 6.84 -3.78 -16.31
CA ALA A 24 6.96 -5.14 -15.80
C ALA A 24 5.76 -5.96 -16.28
N SER A 25 6.02 -6.96 -17.08
CA SER A 25 5.00 -7.80 -17.70
C SER A 25 5.24 -9.26 -17.43
N SER A 26 4.21 -10.07 -17.60
CA SER A 26 4.32 -11.52 -17.56
C SER A 26 3.50 -12.16 -18.65
N VAL A 27 4.06 -13.25 -19.20
CA VAL A 27 3.41 -14.08 -20.21
C VAL A 27 3.22 -15.46 -19.61
N THR A 28 1.96 -15.89 -19.54
CA THR A 28 1.61 -17.24 -19.08
C THR A 28 1.13 -18.07 -20.27
N ALA A 29 1.81 -19.17 -20.50
CA ALA A 29 1.46 -20.10 -21.57
C ALA A 29 1.70 -21.53 -21.09
N SER A 30 0.71 -22.41 -21.28
CA SER A 30 0.81 -23.83 -20.90
C SER A 30 1.21 -24.03 -19.42
N GLY A 31 0.70 -23.16 -18.53
CA GLY A 31 0.98 -23.23 -17.10
C GLY A 31 2.31 -22.63 -16.65
N ASN A 32 3.13 -22.15 -17.59
CA ASN A 32 4.42 -21.53 -17.29
C ASN A 32 4.33 -20.01 -17.43
N THR A 33 4.90 -19.30 -16.47
CA THR A 33 4.95 -17.84 -16.48
C THR A 33 6.38 -17.35 -16.67
N THR A 34 6.57 -16.45 -17.64
CA THR A 34 7.82 -15.75 -17.88
C THR A 34 7.62 -14.28 -17.56
N ASN A 35 8.48 -13.71 -16.72
CA ASN A 35 8.44 -12.30 -16.34
C ASN A 35 9.48 -11.52 -17.14
N VAL A 36 9.07 -10.39 -17.72
CA VAL A 36 9.92 -9.59 -18.60
C VAL A 36 9.78 -8.12 -18.25
N LEU A 37 10.92 -7.45 -18.04
CA LEU A 37 10.98 -5.99 -17.96
C LEU A 37 11.17 -5.43 -19.37
N LEU A 38 10.17 -4.72 -19.85
CA LEU A 38 10.18 -4.10 -21.18
C LEU A 38 10.49 -2.61 -21.04
N THR A 39 11.03 -2.02 -22.10
CA THR A 39 11.16 -0.57 -22.20
C THR A 39 10.26 -0.04 -23.31
N SER A 40 9.83 1.20 -23.17
CA SER A 40 9.03 1.90 -24.16
C SER A 40 9.43 3.38 -24.23
N GLU A 41 9.39 3.95 -25.43
CA GLU A 41 9.64 5.39 -25.61
C GLU A 41 8.46 6.24 -25.17
N THR A 42 7.27 5.65 -25.12
CA THR A 42 6.04 6.35 -24.75
C THR A 42 5.10 5.40 -24.04
N LEU A 43 4.22 5.95 -23.21
CA LEU A 43 3.09 5.22 -22.62
C LEU A 43 1.77 5.53 -23.35
N ASP A 44 1.79 6.43 -24.34
CA ASP A 44 0.56 7.02 -24.89
C ASP A 44 0.01 6.27 -26.09
N LYS A 45 0.77 5.44 -26.74
CA LYS A 45 0.35 4.78 -27.98
C LYS A 45 1.21 3.55 -28.33
N GLY A 46 0.73 2.81 -29.29
CA GLY A 46 1.47 1.70 -29.88
C GLY A 46 1.31 0.39 -29.16
N THR A 47 2.14 -0.56 -29.55
CA THR A 47 2.15 -1.91 -28.99
C THR A 47 3.60 -2.36 -28.82
N VAL A 48 3.89 -2.95 -27.67
CA VAL A 48 5.21 -3.48 -27.35
C VAL A 48 5.11 -5.00 -27.26
N SER A 49 5.98 -5.68 -28.02
CA SER A 49 6.07 -7.14 -27.99
C SER A 49 6.99 -7.62 -26.89
N THR A 50 6.67 -8.77 -26.31
CA THR A 50 7.54 -9.48 -25.38
C THR A 50 8.50 -10.46 -26.06
N VAL A 51 8.32 -10.72 -27.36
CA VAL A 51 9.12 -11.69 -28.09
C VAL A 51 10.50 -11.13 -28.39
N ASN A 52 11.54 -11.82 -27.88
CA ASN A 52 12.95 -11.40 -28.02
C ASN A 52 13.21 -9.97 -27.61
N ASN A 53 12.51 -9.52 -26.56
CA ASN A 53 12.57 -8.15 -26.09
C ASN A 53 12.63 -8.11 -24.55
N GLY A 54 13.34 -7.11 -24.03
CA GLY A 54 13.40 -6.86 -22.61
C GLY A 54 14.31 -7.81 -21.82
N LEU A 55 14.21 -7.70 -20.51
CA LEU A 55 15.02 -8.45 -19.56
C LEU A 55 14.15 -9.47 -18.81
N VAL A 56 14.44 -10.76 -19.01
CA VAL A 56 13.79 -11.82 -18.25
C VAL A 56 14.23 -11.74 -16.79
N ASN A 57 13.28 -11.90 -15.87
CA ASN A 57 13.52 -11.79 -14.43
C ASN A 57 12.63 -12.75 -13.65
N ASP A 58 12.85 -12.79 -12.32
CA ASP A 58 12.13 -13.70 -11.43
C ASP A 58 10.75 -13.17 -11.00
N GLY A 59 10.35 -11.98 -11.47
CA GLY A 59 9.14 -11.31 -11.02
C GLY A 59 9.31 -10.61 -9.69
N ALA A 60 8.21 -10.09 -9.17
CA ALA A 60 8.18 -9.41 -7.89
C ALA A 60 6.80 -9.49 -7.24
N THR A 61 6.78 -9.40 -5.92
CA THR A 61 5.55 -9.17 -5.17
C THR A 61 5.09 -7.74 -5.36
N GLN A 62 6.04 -6.78 -5.31
CA GLN A 62 5.81 -5.36 -5.55
C GLN A 62 6.98 -4.76 -6.33
N TRP A 63 6.66 -3.94 -7.32
CA TRP A 63 7.66 -3.16 -8.07
C TRP A 63 7.70 -1.75 -7.50
N VAL A 64 8.89 -1.31 -7.04
CA VAL A 64 9.07 0.00 -6.41
C VAL A 64 10.08 0.81 -7.20
N PHE A 65 9.61 1.91 -7.79
CA PHE A 65 10.47 2.86 -8.49
C PHE A 65 10.89 3.96 -7.49
N TYR A 66 12.18 4.12 -7.30
CA TYR A 66 12.73 5.12 -6.41
C TYR A 66 13.31 6.28 -7.22
N LYS A 67 12.63 7.42 -7.14
CA LYS A 67 13.05 8.69 -7.77
C LYS A 67 13.44 8.55 -9.25
N ASN A 68 12.79 7.67 -9.97
CA ASN A 68 13.10 7.36 -11.38
C ASN A 68 14.56 6.95 -11.64
N GLN A 69 15.29 6.52 -10.62
CA GLN A 69 16.69 6.12 -10.71
C GLN A 69 16.90 4.63 -10.50
N TYR A 70 16.11 4.03 -9.64
CA TYR A 70 16.25 2.62 -9.26
C TYR A 70 14.89 1.94 -9.28
N LEU A 71 14.89 0.68 -9.71
CA LEU A 71 13.71 -0.19 -9.63
C LEU A 71 14.03 -1.35 -8.71
N TYR A 72 13.26 -1.51 -7.65
CA TYR A 72 13.37 -2.65 -6.75
C TYR A 72 12.21 -3.62 -6.97
N ALA A 73 12.57 -4.88 -7.20
CA ALA A 73 11.63 -6.00 -7.27
C ALA A 73 11.51 -6.60 -5.87
N LEU A 74 10.61 -6.07 -5.05
CA LEU A 74 10.40 -6.58 -3.70
C LEU A 74 9.75 -7.96 -3.78
N THR A 75 10.42 -8.96 -3.25
CA THR A 75 9.96 -10.34 -3.32
C THR A 75 10.10 -11.01 -1.97
N TYR A 76 9.05 -11.69 -1.54
CA TYR A 76 9.10 -12.62 -0.43
C TYR A 76 8.39 -13.92 -0.84
N ASN A 77 8.68 -15.01 -0.14
CA ASN A 77 8.16 -16.32 -0.49
C ASN A 77 7.29 -16.88 0.65
N GLN A 78 5.98 -16.62 0.60
CA GLN A 78 4.96 -17.19 1.50
C GLN A 78 5.36 -17.31 2.97
N GLY A 79 5.88 -16.20 3.55
CA GLY A 79 6.35 -16.17 4.93
C GLY A 79 7.83 -16.48 5.10
N ASN A 80 8.49 -17.02 4.07
CA ASN A 80 9.93 -17.19 4.01
C ASN A 80 10.56 -16.01 3.27
N ALA A 81 11.87 -15.86 3.37
CA ALA A 81 12.60 -14.87 2.61
C ALA A 81 12.55 -15.22 1.11
N GLY A 82 12.24 -14.22 0.29
CA GLY A 82 12.42 -14.27 -1.15
C GLY A 82 13.68 -13.51 -1.55
N THR A 83 14.05 -13.56 -2.82
CA THR A 83 15.18 -12.80 -3.34
C THR A 83 14.69 -11.49 -3.96
N THR A 84 15.00 -10.38 -3.31
CA THR A 84 14.75 -9.04 -3.82
C THR A 84 15.95 -8.58 -4.62
N ARG A 85 15.69 -8.11 -5.83
CA ARG A 85 16.72 -7.59 -6.76
C ARG A 85 16.40 -6.16 -7.12
N SER A 86 17.39 -5.45 -7.67
CA SER A 86 17.18 -4.11 -8.17
C SER A 86 17.79 -3.92 -9.57
N TYR A 87 17.30 -2.88 -10.24
CA TYR A 87 17.61 -2.61 -11.63
C TYR A 87 17.88 -1.13 -11.84
N ILE A 88 18.70 -0.85 -12.82
CA ILE A 88 18.95 0.50 -13.36
C ILE A 88 18.74 0.48 -14.87
N MET A 89 18.67 1.65 -15.46
CA MET A 89 18.74 1.81 -16.91
C MET A 89 20.14 2.30 -17.26
N ASP A 90 20.78 1.67 -18.22
CA ASP A 90 22.10 2.10 -18.66
C ASP A 90 22.01 3.25 -19.67
N SER A 91 23.17 3.74 -20.13
CA SER A 91 23.25 4.83 -21.10
C SER A 91 22.68 4.50 -22.49
N ASN A 92 22.41 3.23 -22.75
CA ASN A 92 21.80 2.77 -24.00
C ASN A 92 20.28 2.56 -23.86
N ASN A 93 19.69 3.01 -22.77
CA ASN A 93 18.26 2.79 -22.44
C ASN A 93 17.88 1.31 -22.29
N GLU A 94 18.83 0.50 -21.82
CA GLU A 94 18.57 -0.89 -21.49
C GLU A 94 18.51 -1.08 -19.98
N VAL A 95 17.56 -1.88 -19.53
CA VAL A 95 17.42 -2.23 -18.12
C VAL A 95 18.48 -3.28 -17.77
N LYS A 96 19.22 -3.02 -16.70
CA LYS A 96 20.28 -3.89 -16.20
C LYS A 96 20.04 -4.25 -14.74
N ALA A 97 20.26 -5.51 -14.38
CA ALA A 97 20.25 -5.93 -13.00
C ALA A 97 21.49 -5.39 -12.27
N ARG A 98 21.29 -4.93 -11.03
CA ARG A 98 22.37 -4.60 -10.13
C ARG A 98 22.85 -5.87 -9.43
N SER A 99 24.02 -5.81 -8.79
CA SER A 99 24.63 -6.98 -8.15
C SER A 99 24.00 -7.39 -6.81
N GLY A 100 23.34 -6.46 -6.13
CA GLY A 100 22.75 -6.70 -4.81
C GLY A 100 21.56 -7.65 -4.86
N GLU A 101 21.55 -8.60 -3.92
CA GLU A 101 20.45 -9.52 -3.71
C GLU A 101 20.12 -9.52 -2.22
N PHE A 102 18.83 -9.39 -1.89
CA PHE A 102 18.41 -9.23 -0.51
C PHE A 102 17.31 -10.22 -0.15
N ALA A 103 17.47 -10.86 1.01
CA ALA A 103 16.50 -11.82 1.53
C ALA A 103 15.43 -11.06 2.34
N VAL A 104 14.44 -10.50 1.64
CA VAL A 104 13.34 -9.77 2.28
C VAL A 104 12.31 -10.77 2.77
N LYS A 105 11.99 -10.69 4.05
CA LYS A 105 10.94 -11.51 4.64
C LYS A 105 9.56 -10.94 4.35
N ARG A 106 8.52 -11.69 4.66
CA ARG A 106 7.14 -11.28 4.50
C ARG A 106 6.90 -9.90 5.13
N PHE A 107 6.19 -9.06 4.41
CA PHE A 107 5.77 -7.74 4.88
C PHE A 107 4.27 -7.52 4.61
N THR A 108 3.65 -6.65 5.38
CA THR A 108 2.25 -6.27 5.21
C THR A 108 2.11 -4.85 4.68
N THR A 109 3.17 -4.05 4.77
CA THR A 109 3.24 -2.74 4.13
C THR A 109 4.68 -2.41 3.77
N TYR A 110 4.84 -1.51 2.83
CA TYR A 110 6.14 -0.99 2.41
C TYR A 110 5.98 0.47 1.97
N GLY A 111 7.08 1.17 1.88
CA GLY A 111 7.11 2.54 1.37
C GLY A 111 8.50 3.12 1.39
N ILE A 112 8.60 4.36 0.96
CA ILE A 112 9.88 5.07 0.87
C ILE A 112 9.95 6.06 2.01
N TYR A 113 11.05 5.99 2.76
CA TYR A 113 11.43 7.00 3.72
C TYR A 113 12.90 7.37 3.48
N ASP A 114 13.15 8.63 3.10
CA ASP A 114 14.47 9.15 2.76
C ASP A 114 15.17 8.24 1.72
N LYS A 115 16.33 7.72 2.03
CA LYS A 115 17.10 6.83 1.15
C LYS A 115 16.69 5.36 1.20
N TYR A 116 15.69 5.04 2.00
CA TYR A 116 15.29 3.66 2.23
C TYR A 116 13.98 3.31 1.55
N ILE A 117 13.92 2.07 1.05
CA ILE A 117 12.65 1.36 0.91
C ILE A 117 12.49 0.57 2.19
N MET A 118 11.43 0.85 2.95
CA MET A 118 11.12 0.17 4.19
C MET A 118 10.03 -0.86 3.96
N THR A 119 10.15 -1.99 4.66
CA THR A 119 9.04 -2.94 4.79
C THR A 119 8.70 -3.11 6.25
N SER A 120 7.45 -3.41 6.54
CA SER A 120 6.98 -3.65 7.90
C SER A 120 6.03 -4.82 7.95
N SER A 121 6.19 -5.62 8.99
CA SER A 121 5.22 -6.62 9.43
C SER A 121 5.18 -6.64 10.95
N THR A 122 4.33 -7.49 11.51
CA THR A 122 4.22 -7.66 12.96
C THR A 122 4.43 -9.13 13.29
N GLY A 123 5.23 -9.41 14.30
CA GLY A 123 5.53 -10.75 14.75
C GLY A 123 5.82 -10.79 16.24
N ASP A 124 6.20 -11.94 16.73
CA ASP A 124 6.53 -12.11 18.14
C ASP A 124 7.84 -11.41 18.48
N GLY A 125 7.86 -10.75 19.62
CA GLY A 125 9.06 -10.15 20.18
C GLY A 125 9.99 -11.19 20.81
N PRO A 126 11.12 -10.73 21.37
CA PRO A 126 12.12 -11.63 21.92
C PRO A 126 11.64 -12.25 23.25
N THR A 127 12.18 -13.43 23.56
CA THR A 127 11.85 -14.17 24.78
C THR A 127 12.14 -13.38 26.06
N ALA A 128 13.10 -12.44 26.00
CA ALA A 128 13.43 -11.58 27.13
C ALA A 128 12.24 -10.73 27.61
N TYR A 129 11.24 -10.52 26.75
CA TYR A 129 10.04 -9.72 27.07
C TYR A 129 8.81 -10.59 27.32
N ALA A 130 8.98 -11.91 27.46
CA ALA A 130 7.87 -12.79 27.76
C ALA A 130 7.20 -12.43 29.09
N ASP A 131 5.89 -12.63 29.17
CA ASP A 131 5.15 -12.48 30.42
C ASP A 131 5.33 -13.72 31.32
N GLU A 132 4.66 -13.71 32.47
CA GLU A 132 4.71 -14.82 33.43
C GLU A 132 4.18 -16.15 32.87
N ASN A 133 3.37 -16.10 31.81
CA ASN A 133 2.84 -17.28 31.15
C ASN A 133 3.73 -17.75 30.00
N GLY A 134 4.81 -17.03 29.71
CA GLY A 134 5.69 -17.30 28.59
C GLY A 134 5.18 -16.74 27.26
N TYR A 135 4.12 -15.95 27.27
CA TYR A 135 3.61 -15.29 26.06
C TYR A 135 4.49 -14.11 25.67
N LEU A 136 4.74 -14.00 24.36
CA LEU A 136 5.61 -12.96 23.82
C LEU A 136 4.78 -11.75 23.36
N PRO A 137 5.22 -10.53 23.68
CA PRO A 137 4.57 -9.33 23.14
C PRO A 137 4.82 -9.25 21.63
N LYS A 138 3.88 -8.62 20.91
CA LYS A 138 4.06 -8.35 19.48
C LYS A 138 5.01 -7.18 19.26
N MET A 139 5.82 -7.29 18.21
CA MET A 139 6.81 -6.31 17.81
C MET A 139 6.69 -6.03 16.32
N PHE A 140 7.04 -4.81 15.90
CA PHE A 140 7.22 -4.51 14.49
C PHE A 140 8.50 -5.16 13.99
N LEU A 141 8.39 -5.82 12.83
CA LEU A 141 9.52 -6.39 12.10
C LEU A 141 9.74 -5.51 10.87
N LEU A 142 10.80 -4.70 10.94
CA LEU A 142 11.10 -3.72 9.92
C LEU A 142 12.33 -4.14 9.13
N SER A 143 12.34 -3.84 7.85
CA SER A 143 13.53 -3.92 7.03
C SER A 143 13.80 -2.59 6.34
N TYR A 144 15.08 -2.34 6.08
CA TYR A 144 15.56 -1.11 5.45
C TYR A 144 16.48 -1.47 4.30
N LEU A 145 16.03 -1.16 3.07
CA LEU A 145 16.86 -1.25 1.88
C LEU A 145 17.40 0.15 1.59
N ASP A 146 18.70 0.35 1.80
CA ASP A 146 19.36 1.57 1.35
C ASP A 146 19.50 1.49 -0.18
N VAL A 147 18.74 2.31 -0.87
CA VAL A 147 18.50 2.13 -2.31
C VAL A 147 19.77 2.31 -3.13
N SER A 148 20.55 3.36 -2.88
CA SER A 148 21.76 3.62 -3.64
C SER A 148 22.95 2.77 -3.19
N ALA A 149 23.07 2.53 -1.89
CA ALA A 149 24.19 1.79 -1.31
C ALA A 149 24.07 0.27 -1.48
N GLU A 150 22.90 -0.23 -1.85
CA GLU A 150 22.62 -1.67 -1.95
C GLU A 150 22.93 -2.42 -0.65
N THR A 151 22.44 -1.88 0.47
CA THR A 151 22.54 -2.54 1.76
C THR A 151 21.16 -2.86 2.31
N PHE A 152 21.09 -3.89 3.14
CA PHE A 152 19.86 -4.35 3.75
C PHE A 152 20.08 -4.59 5.24
N THR A 153 19.24 -3.98 6.05
CA THR A 153 19.27 -4.17 7.51
C THR A 153 17.85 -4.39 8.03
N THR A 154 17.76 -4.95 9.22
CA THR A 154 16.51 -5.13 9.95
C THR A 154 16.62 -4.41 11.30
N ASN A 155 15.45 -4.11 11.90
CA ASN A 155 15.42 -3.45 13.19
C ASN A 155 15.89 -4.39 14.33
N ASP A 156 16.40 -3.77 15.39
CA ASP A 156 16.73 -4.48 16.62
C ASP A 156 15.46 -4.73 17.45
N THR A 157 15.00 -5.97 17.50
CA THR A 157 13.81 -6.36 18.26
C THR A 157 14.00 -6.29 19.77
N GLN A 158 15.23 -6.08 20.26
CA GLN A 158 15.48 -5.82 21.70
C GLN A 158 15.13 -4.38 22.09
N ASN A 159 14.96 -3.49 21.11
CA ASN A 159 14.59 -2.09 21.36
C ASN A 159 13.06 -1.98 21.52
N LYS A 160 12.64 -1.54 22.71
CA LYS A 160 11.20 -1.38 23.02
C LYS A 160 10.48 -0.36 22.17
N ALA A 161 11.20 0.53 21.46
CA ALA A 161 10.59 1.46 20.51
C ALA A 161 9.84 0.74 19.39
N TYR A 162 10.20 -0.51 19.10
CA TYR A 162 9.55 -1.33 18.09
C TYR A 162 8.40 -2.18 18.62
N MET A 163 8.00 -2.00 19.87
CA MET A 163 6.91 -2.77 20.46
C MET A 163 5.57 -2.33 19.86
N SER A 164 4.87 -3.26 19.24
CA SER A 164 3.52 -3.02 18.73
C SER A 164 2.43 -3.41 19.73
N GLU A 165 2.79 -4.10 20.79
CA GLU A 165 1.89 -4.50 21.86
C GLU A 165 1.44 -3.29 22.65
N ASN A 166 0.14 -3.18 22.95
CA ASN A 166 -0.45 -2.05 23.67
C ASN A 166 -0.04 -0.68 23.08
N PHE A 167 0.09 -0.63 21.78
CA PHE A 167 0.64 0.53 21.07
C PHE A 167 -0.23 1.77 21.22
N LEU A 168 -1.55 1.59 21.27
CA LEU A 168 -2.54 2.65 21.35
C LEU A 168 -2.98 2.94 22.81
N GLY A 169 -2.48 2.18 23.77
CA GLY A 169 -2.89 2.31 25.17
C GLY A 169 -4.20 1.64 25.52
N ASN A 170 -4.79 0.87 24.63
CA ASN A 170 -6.03 0.11 24.83
C ASN A 170 -5.83 -1.40 24.90
N GLY A 171 -4.59 -1.84 25.02
CA GLY A 171 -4.21 -3.24 25.15
C GLY A 171 -3.99 -3.95 23.81
N GLU A 172 -4.55 -3.43 22.74
CA GLU A 172 -4.42 -4.08 21.42
C GLU A 172 -3.03 -3.89 20.83
N TYR A 173 -2.56 -4.92 20.13
CA TYR A 173 -1.39 -4.74 19.30
C TYR A 173 -1.83 -4.18 17.94
N VAL A 174 -0.90 -3.55 17.23
CA VAL A 174 -1.20 -2.93 15.95
C VAL A 174 -0.30 -3.50 14.86
N THR A 175 -0.74 -3.35 13.62
CA THR A 175 0.13 -3.40 12.45
C THR A 175 0.12 -2.02 11.81
N LEU A 176 1.21 -1.67 11.11
CA LEU A 176 1.30 -0.42 10.40
C LEU A 176 0.76 -0.59 8.98
N ALA A 177 0.06 0.41 8.47
CA ALA A 177 -0.43 0.47 7.10
C ALA A 177 0.03 1.77 6.45
N GLY A 178 0.90 1.62 5.46
CA GLY A 178 1.53 2.73 4.76
C GLY A 178 2.79 3.23 5.46
N ILE A 179 3.73 3.65 4.64
CA ILE A 179 4.94 4.36 5.06
C ILE A 179 4.93 5.66 4.27
N LEU A 180 4.74 6.76 4.96
CA LEU A 180 4.62 8.08 4.34
C LEU A 180 5.58 9.04 5.01
N GLU A 181 6.44 9.66 4.22
CA GLU A 181 7.32 10.73 4.68
C GLU A 181 6.68 12.08 4.42
N ARG A 182 6.63 12.92 5.46
CA ARG A 182 6.27 14.34 5.33
C ARG A 182 7.08 15.15 6.34
N ASN A 183 7.77 16.19 5.86
CA ASN A 183 8.61 17.04 6.71
C ASN A 183 9.62 16.25 7.56
N ASN A 184 10.25 15.26 6.94
CA ASN A 184 11.24 14.36 7.55
C ASN A 184 10.67 13.46 8.65
N LYS A 185 9.36 13.46 8.89
CA LYS A 185 8.70 12.55 9.82
C LYS A 185 8.05 11.40 9.06
N LEU A 186 7.89 10.29 9.76
CA LEU A 186 7.24 9.10 9.22
C LEU A 186 5.82 9.02 9.75
N TYR A 187 4.85 8.97 8.85
CA TYR A 187 3.44 8.80 9.15
C TYR A 187 2.98 7.42 8.71
N SER A 188 2.21 6.75 9.55
CA SER A 188 1.64 5.44 9.22
C SER A 188 0.29 5.30 9.91
N ALA A 189 -0.66 4.67 9.26
CA ALA A 189 -1.90 4.30 9.94
C ALA A 189 -1.60 3.15 10.89
N ALA A 190 -2.04 3.27 12.14
CA ALA A 190 -1.89 2.23 13.15
C ALA A 190 -3.20 1.43 13.21
N ILE A 191 -3.16 0.20 12.73
CA ILE A 191 -4.34 -0.64 12.59
C ILE A 191 -4.45 -1.57 13.80
N PRO A 192 -5.47 -1.41 14.65
CA PRO A 192 -5.64 -2.29 15.79
C PRO A 192 -6.01 -3.69 15.33
N MET A 193 -5.40 -4.70 15.93
CA MET A 193 -5.48 -6.08 15.51
C MET A 193 -6.16 -7.00 16.53
N GLY A 194 -6.61 -6.44 17.66
CA GLY A 194 -7.12 -7.22 18.76
C GLY A 194 -6.06 -7.50 19.81
N LEU A 195 -6.30 -8.51 20.63
CA LEU A 195 -5.40 -8.87 21.71
C LEU A 195 -4.62 -10.14 21.37
N SER A 196 -3.29 -10.06 21.47
CA SER A 196 -2.43 -11.23 21.46
C SER A 196 -2.66 -12.05 22.73
N GLN A 197 -2.06 -13.25 22.82
CA GLN A 197 -2.05 -14.00 24.09
C GLN A 197 -1.47 -13.16 25.22
N TYR A 198 -0.40 -12.41 24.91
CA TYR A 198 0.23 -11.50 25.88
C TYR A 198 -0.77 -10.42 26.33
N GLY A 199 -1.41 -9.75 25.38
CA GLY A 199 -2.35 -8.67 25.69
C GLY A 199 -3.60 -9.14 26.42
N SER A 200 -4.15 -10.29 26.06
CA SER A 200 -5.34 -10.85 26.70
C SER A 200 -5.05 -11.35 28.13
N ALA A 201 -3.80 -11.76 28.41
CA ALA A 201 -3.41 -12.21 29.74
C ALA A 201 -2.98 -11.08 30.68
N THR A 202 -2.72 -9.90 30.17
CA THR A 202 -2.25 -8.76 30.97
C THR A 202 -3.24 -8.43 32.08
N ASP A 203 -2.72 -8.38 33.31
CA ASP A 203 -3.47 -8.04 34.53
C ASP A 203 -4.83 -8.75 34.62
N GLY A 204 -4.83 -10.04 34.34
CA GLY A 204 -6.03 -10.88 34.46
C GLY A 204 -7.08 -10.63 33.38
N GLY A 205 -6.68 -10.06 32.24
CA GLY A 205 -7.60 -9.80 31.13
C GLY A 205 -8.24 -8.42 31.15
N LYS A 206 -7.60 -7.45 31.77
CA LYS A 206 -8.16 -6.08 31.92
C LYS A 206 -8.46 -5.38 30.60
N TRP A 207 -7.83 -5.80 29.50
CA TRP A 207 -8.01 -5.18 28.18
C TRP A 207 -9.20 -5.75 27.40
N ILE A 208 -9.75 -6.87 27.85
CA ILE A 208 -10.96 -7.44 27.26
C ILE A 208 -12.14 -6.57 27.71
N LEU A 209 -12.84 -5.97 26.75
CA LEU A 209 -13.98 -5.12 27.10
C LEU A 209 -15.11 -5.95 27.71
N PRO A 210 -15.85 -5.40 28.68
CA PRO A 210 -17.01 -6.06 29.25
C PRO A 210 -18.00 -6.50 28.15
N GLY A 211 -18.39 -7.78 28.18
CA GLY A 211 -19.26 -8.35 27.16
C GLY A 211 -18.53 -8.99 25.99
N ASN A 212 -17.19 -8.86 25.92
CA ASN A 212 -16.40 -9.45 24.84
C ASN A 212 -15.63 -10.70 25.27
N GLU A 213 -15.86 -11.22 26.45
CA GLU A 213 -15.12 -12.38 26.98
C GLU A 213 -15.21 -13.60 26.09
N ASP A 214 -16.36 -13.79 25.42
CA ASP A 214 -16.60 -14.89 24.51
C ASP A 214 -15.89 -14.73 23.14
N LEU A 215 -15.36 -13.54 22.84
CA LEU A 215 -14.54 -13.33 21.65
C LEU A 215 -13.14 -13.91 21.78
N VAL A 216 -12.68 -14.14 23.01
CA VAL A 216 -11.38 -14.77 23.24
C VAL A 216 -11.42 -16.21 22.73
N LYS A 217 -10.44 -16.58 21.91
CA LYS A 217 -10.39 -17.91 21.29
C LYS A 217 -10.11 -19.00 22.31
N THR A 218 -10.89 -20.06 22.23
CA THR A 218 -10.74 -21.22 23.09
C THR A 218 -9.91 -22.34 22.45
N GLU A 219 -9.65 -22.24 21.13
CA GLU A 219 -8.86 -23.19 20.35
C GLU A 219 -8.05 -22.47 19.30
N ASP A 220 -6.96 -23.10 18.84
CA ASP A 220 -6.15 -22.57 17.73
C ASP A 220 -6.90 -22.68 16.40
N GLY A 221 -6.60 -21.74 15.50
CA GLY A 221 -7.11 -21.75 14.14
C GLY A 221 -8.51 -21.15 14.01
N GLY A 222 -9.18 -21.40 12.90
CA GLY A 222 -10.53 -20.96 12.58
C GLY A 222 -10.66 -20.32 11.20
N SER A 223 -11.85 -19.79 10.91
CA SER A 223 -12.12 -19.12 9.64
C SER A 223 -11.41 -17.75 9.58
N ASN A 224 -11.04 -17.33 8.38
CA ASN A 224 -10.41 -16.05 8.05
C ASN A 224 -8.96 -15.87 8.52
N SER A 225 -8.44 -16.71 9.38
CA SER A 225 -7.03 -16.74 9.74
C SER A 225 -6.72 -18.05 10.46
N SER A 226 -5.89 -18.88 9.85
CA SER A 226 -5.42 -20.11 10.48
C SER A 226 -4.28 -19.88 11.46
N SER A 227 -3.82 -18.64 11.59
CA SER A 227 -2.63 -18.31 12.38
C SER A 227 -2.95 -17.83 13.80
N TYR A 228 -4.20 -17.52 14.14
CA TYR A 228 -4.51 -17.09 15.50
C TYR A 228 -4.46 -18.27 16.47
N LYS A 229 -4.20 -17.96 17.74
CA LYS A 229 -3.99 -18.92 18.79
C LYS A 229 -5.08 -18.84 19.84
N LYS A 230 -5.27 -19.95 20.56
CA LYS A 230 -6.06 -19.97 21.78
C LYS A 230 -5.58 -18.86 22.72
N GLY A 231 -6.51 -18.14 23.33
CA GLY A 231 -6.22 -17.01 24.22
C GLY A 231 -6.13 -15.66 23.53
N GLU A 232 -6.10 -15.63 22.20
CA GLU A 232 -6.15 -14.36 21.46
C GLU A 232 -7.58 -13.87 21.30
N LEU A 233 -7.77 -12.55 21.25
CA LEU A 233 -9.00 -11.94 20.78
C LEU A 233 -8.69 -11.35 19.41
N GLN A 234 -9.10 -12.06 18.36
CA GLN A 234 -8.79 -11.69 16.99
C GLN A 234 -9.65 -10.51 16.52
N TRP A 235 -9.02 -9.60 15.84
CA TRP A 235 -9.59 -8.36 15.32
C TRP A 235 -9.96 -7.36 16.42
N THR A 236 -10.14 -6.13 16.00
CA THR A 236 -10.26 -5.03 16.95
C THR A 236 -11.61 -5.00 17.67
N GLN A 237 -11.56 -4.60 18.92
CA GLN A 237 -12.73 -4.24 19.71
C GLN A 237 -13.16 -2.78 19.48
N TYR A 238 -12.44 -2.04 18.62
CA TYR A 238 -12.65 -0.59 18.39
C TYR A 238 -12.84 -0.31 16.89
N PRO A 239 -13.90 -0.84 16.25
CA PRO A 239 -14.08 -0.70 14.81
C PRO A 239 -14.45 0.72 14.35
N ASN A 240 -14.89 1.59 15.29
CA ASN A 240 -15.35 2.94 14.98
C ASN A 240 -14.28 4.01 15.26
N LYS A 241 -13.02 3.63 15.21
CA LYS A 241 -11.90 4.56 15.40
C LYS A 241 -10.82 4.37 14.36
N CYS A 242 -10.10 5.45 14.09
CA CYS A 242 -8.92 5.44 13.23
C CYS A 242 -7.77 6.14 13.94
N TRP A 243 -6.60 5.52 13.92
CA TRP A 243 -5.38 6.06 14.51
C TRP A 243 -4.30 6.23 13.46
N VAL A 244 -3.55 7.31 13.59
CA VAL A 244 -2.33 7.53 12.83
C VAL A 244 -1.18 7.69 13.81
N ALA A 245 -0.07 7.02 13.53
CA ALA A 245 1.17 7.15 14.27
C ALA A 245 2.14 8.06 13.52
N ILE A 246 2.79 8.94 14.25
CA ILE A 246 3.78 9.89 13.73
C ILE A 246 5.08 9.65 14.49
N PHE A 247 6.16 9.43 13.74
CA PHE A 247 7.49 9.17 14.30
C PHE A 247 8.48 10.21 13.75
N ASP A 248 9.53 10.49 14.51
CA ASP A 248 10.55 11.43 14.06
C ASP A 248 11.39 10.89 12.90
N ASP A 249 11.56 9.57 12.81
CA ASP A 249 12.40 8.94 11.81
C ASP A 249 12.03 7.46 11.58
N GLU A 250 12.82 6.81 10.73
CA GLU A 250 12.63 5.39 10.34
C GLU A 250 12.85 4.40 11.49
N THR A 251 13.44 4.84 12.58
CA THR A 251 13.64 3.98 13.76
C THR A 251 12.48 4.07 14.76
N LEU A 252 11.39 4.70 14.36
CA LEU A 252 10.15 4.85 15.14
C LEU A 252 10.33 5.59 16.47
N THR A 253 11.22 6.60 16.49
CA THR A 253 11.47 7.39 17.69
C THR A 253 10.38 8.42 17.93
N ASN A 254 10.16 8.75 19.20
CA ASN A 254 9.24 9.81 19.66
C ASN A 254 7.83 9.66 19.10
N LYS A 255 7.27 8.48 19.26
CA LYS A 255 5.91 8.14 18.82
C LYS A 255 4.88 9.14 19.30
N LYS A 256 4.10 9.68 18.36
CA LYS A 256 2.88 10.44 18.63
C LYS A 256 1.70 9.73 17.99
N ILE A 257 0.63 9.54 18.75
CA ILE A 257 -0.59 8.90 18.25
C ILE A 257 -1.70 9.95 18.21
N ILE A 258 -2.39 10.02 17.08
CA ILE A 258 -3.61 10.81 16.93
C ILE A 258 -4.77 9.90 16.54
N GLU A 259 -5.98 10.25 16.94
CA GLU A 259 -7.16 9.44 16.70
C GLU A 259 -8.35 10.27 16.25
N THR A 260 -9.29 9.62 15.55
CA THR A 260 -10.59 10.18 15.19
C THR A 260 -11.65 9.09 15.27
N ASP A 261 -12.88 9.50 15.54
CA ASP A 261 -14.06 8.65 15.50
C ASP A 261 -14.96 8.90 14.28
N LYS A 262 -14.47 9.68 13.32
CA LYS A 262 -15.22 10.00 12.09
C LYS A 262 -15.16 8.90 11.06
N ILE A 263 -14.10 8.11 11.06
CA ILE A 263 -13.89 6.99 10.15
C ILE A 263 -13.38 5.77 10.93
N SER A 264 -13.55 4.59 10.36
CA SER A 264 -12.96 3.36 10.84
C SER A 264 -11.46 3.30 10.49
N TYR A 265 -10.77 2.22 10.80
CA TYR A 265 -9.34 2.12 10.57
C TYR A 265 -8.98 2.26 9.07
N ALA A 266 -7.80 2.81 8.82
CA ALA A 266 -7.36 3.25 7.51
C ALA A 266 -6.42 2.24 6.84
N CYS A 267 -7.00 1.16 6.33
CA CYS A 267 -6.32 0.24 5.44
C CYS A 267 -7.33 -0.41 4.50
N GLY A 268 -6.85 -0.90 3.36
CA GLY A 268 -7.73 -1.45 2.34
C GLY A 268 -8.42 -2.76 2.74
N ARG A 269 -7.90 -3.44 3.75
CA ARG A 269 -8.47 -4.68 4.31
C ARG A 269 -8.32 -4.64 5.82
N PHE A 270 -8.72 -5.71 6.52
CA PHE A 270 -8.62 -5.79 7.97
C PHE A 270 -7.16 -5.77 8.50
N LYS A 271 -6.19 -5.90 7.64
CA LYS A 271 -4.77 -5.60 7.88
C LYS A 271 -4.18 -5.02 6.60
N SER A 272 -3.01 -4.40 6.67
CA SER A 272 -2.52 -3.53 5.61
C SER A 272 -2.35 -4.21 4.24
N GLN A 273 -1.73 -5.34 4.16
CA GLN A 273 -1.57 -6.15 2.94
C GLN A 273 -1.24 -5.31 1.68
N TYR A 274 -0.30 -4.37 1.78
CA TYR A 274 0.17 -3.48 0.71
C TYR A 274 -0.81 -2.35 0.34
N TYR A 275 -1.93 -2.21 1.05
CA TYR A 275 -2.98 -1.26 0.71
C TYR A 275 -2.89 -0.02 1.58
N GLN A 276 -1.93 0.83 1.24
CA GLN A 276 -1.77 2.13 1.90
C GLN A 276 -2.92 3.05 1.56
N THR A 277 -3.54 3.65 2.57
CA THR A 277 -4.66 4.59 2.40
C THR A 277 -4.40 5.95 3.06
N ILE A 278 -3.15 6.23 3.38
CA ILE A 278 -2.67 7.52 3.89
C ILE A 278 -1.74 8.14 2.85
N TRP A 279 -2.05 9.34 2.38
CA TRP A 279 -1.33 9.98 1.30
C TRP A 279 -1.20 11.48 1.51
N ALA A 280 -0.05 12.06 1.13
CA ALA A 280 0.16 13.49 1.17
C ALA A 280 -0.21 14.11 -0.18
N ALA A 281 -0.93 15.23 -0.13
CA ALA A 281 -1.11 16.11 -1.27
C ALA A 281 0.14 16.98 -1.49
N ASP A 282 0.23 17.63 -2.63
CA ASP A 282 1.41 18.44 -2.97
C ASP A 282 1.64 19.61 -2.01
N ASN A 283 0.59 20.13 -1.42
CA ASN A 283 0.72 21.21 -0.42
C ASN A 283 1.10 20.73 0.98
N GLY A 284 1.26 19.42 1.18
CA GLY A 284 1.63 18.84 2.47
C GLY A 284 0.45 18.41 3.34
N ASP A 285 -0.79 18.67 2.96
CA ASP A 285 -1.95 18.08 3.64
C ASP A 285 -1.89 16.56 3.48
N ILE A 286 -2.21 15.85 4.55
CA ILE A 286 -2.32 14.39 4.52
C ILE A 286 -3.78 14.00 4.54
N TYR A 287 -4.20 13.18 3.58
CA TYR A 287 -5.53 12.63 3.52
C TYR A 287 -5.50 11.17 3.98
N VAL A 288 -6.40 10.82 4.87
CA VAL A 288 -6.50 9.50 5.47
C VAL A 288 -7.85 8.91 5.08
N PHE A 289 -7.80 7.83 4.32
CA PHE A 289 -8.98 7.18 3.75
C PHE A 289 -9.28 5.89 4.51
N SER A 290 -10.52 5.67 4.86
CA SER A 290 -10.97 4.38 5.39
C SER A 290 -11.99 3.76 4.45
N PRO A 291 -11.80 2.50 4.05
CA PRO A 291 -12.81 1.78 3.27
C PRO A 291 -13.95 1.26 4.13
N SER A 292 -13.88 1.40 5.45
CA SER A 292 -14.79 0.79 6.40
C SER A 292 -14.89 -0.73 6.23
N TYR A 293 -13.74 -1.36 6.01
CA TYR A 293 -13.69 -2.80 5.77
C TYR A 293 -14.22 -3.61 6.96
N ALA A 294 -14.23 -3.03 8.16
CA ALA A 294 -14.82 -3.64 9.34
C ALA A 294 -16.32 -3.95 9.19
N LYS A 295 -17.00 -3.41 8.18
CA LYS A 295 -18.38 -3.84 7.85
C LYS A 295 -18.46 -5.32 7.47
N THR A 296 -17.35 -5.93 7.07
CA THR A 296 -17.27 -7.33 6.67
C THR A 296 -16.99 -8.29 7.83
N MET A 297 -16.75 -7.78 9.04
CA MET A 297 -16.47 -8.62 10.20
C MET A 297 -17.67 -9.49 10.55
N ALA A 298 -17.39 -10.72 11.00
CA ALA A 298 -18.44 -11.69 11.31
C ALA A 298 -19.23 -11.31 12.56
N ASP A 299 -18.56 -10.78 13.59
CA ASP A 299 -19.19 -10.41 14.85
C ASP A 299 -19.62 -8.94 14.82
N LYS A 300 -20.87 -8.69 15.19
CA LYS A 300 -21.44 -7.35 15.16
C LYS A 300 -20.68 -6.35 16.05
N ARG A 301 -20.08 -6.80 17.14
CA ARG A 301 -19.29 -5.96 18.05
C ARG A 301 -17.99 -5.47 17.38
N GLN A 302 -17.56 -6.12 16.31
CA GLN A 302 -16.35 -5.79 15.56
C GLN A 302 -16.66 -5.14 14.21
N GLN A 303 -17.95 -4.99 13.87
CA GLN A 303 -18.39 -4.28 12.69
C GLN A 303 -18.41 -2.77 12.94
N THR A 304 -18.00 -2.01 11.93
CA THR A 304 -18.14 -0.56 11.96
C THR A 304 -19.51 -0.12 11.48
N THR A 305 -20.04 0.93 12.10
CA THR A 305 -21.25 1.63 11.64
C THR A 305 -20.90 2.87 10.81
N LEU A 306 -19.61 3.20 10.70
CA LEU A 306 -19.15 4.39 10.00
C LEU A 306 -19.03 4.13 8.49
N ASP A 307 -19.30 5.17 7.71
CA ASP A 307 -19.13 5.12 6.26
C ASP A 307 -17.67 5.05 5.86
N ALA A 308 -17.39 4.45 4.72
CA ALA A 308 -16.14 4.67 4.02
C ALA A 308 -16.00 6.18 3.80
N GLY A 309 -14.90 6.74 4.24
CA GLY A 309 -14.76 8.19 4.30
C GLY A 309 -13.33 8.66 4.39
N VAL A 310 -13.17 9.99 4.45
CA VAL A 310 -11.87 10.65 4.39
C VAL A 310 -11.79 11.72 5.47
N VAL A 311 -10.67 11.74 6.17
CA VAL A 311 -10.28 12.82 7.09
C VAL A 311 -8.93 13.38 6.66
N ARG A 312 -8.52 14.49 7.25
CA ARG A 312 -7.33 15.23 6.82
C ARG A 312 -6.48 15.65 8.02
N ILE A 313 -5.16 15.64 7.81
CA ILE A 313 -4.19 16.28 8.67
C ILE A 313 -3.64 17.45 7.88
N LYS A 314 -3.95 18.70 8.28
CA LYS A 314 -3.50 19.88 7.52
C LYS A 314 -1.98 20.01 7.53
N ALA A 315 -1.45 20.54 6.45
CA ALA A 315 -0.04 20.92 6.37
C ALA A 315 0.34 21.80 7.56
N GLY A 316 1.50 21.56 8.15
CA GLY A 316 1.97 22.30 9.31
C GLY A 316 1.37 21.84 10.64
N THR A 317 0.50 20.85 10.65
CA THR A 317 -0.07 20.28 11.88
C THR A 317 0.23 18.79 11.98
N GLU A 318 0.09 18.25 13.18
CA GLU A 318 0.17 16.82 13.46
C GLU A 318 -1.09 16.33 14.17
N GLU A 319 -2.24 16.86 13.76
CA GLU A 319 -3.54 16.54 14.31
C GLU A 319 -4.57 16.39 13.22
N PHE A 320 -5.61 15.61 13.44
CA PHE A 320 -6.74 15.57 12.52
C PHE A 320 -7.44 16.92 12.48
N ASP A 321 -7.78 17.38 11.27
CA ASP A 321 -8.54 18.60 11.06
C ASP A 321 -9.99 18.38 11.52
N PRO A 322 -10.45 19.09 12.54
CA PRO A 322 -11.79 18.88 13.09
C PRO A 322 -12.91 19.28 12.14
N ASP A 323 -12.60 20.09 11.13
CA ASP A 323 -13.59 20.62 10.18
C ASP A 323 -13.63 19.83 8.87
N TYR A 324 -12.82 18.77 8.74
CA TYR A 324 -12.76 17.99 7.51
C TYR A 324 -13.28 16.56 7.70
N TYR A 325 -14.32 16.24 6.98
CA TYR A 325 -14.82 14.89 6.81
C TYR A 325 -15.71 14.81 5.57
N TYR A 326 -15.50 13.78 4.75
CA TYR A 326 -16.41 13.46 3.65
C TYR A 326 -16.66 11.97 3.59
N SER A 327 -17.94 11.62 3.37
CA SER A 327 -18.33 10.23 3.15
C SER A 327 -18.16 9.87 1.67
N ILE A 328 -17.48 8.76 1.42
CA ILE A 328 -17.41 8.17 0.08
C ILE A 328 -18.72 7.44 -0.23
N GLU A 329 -19.27 6.73 0.76
CA GLU A 329 -20.52 5.96 0.58
C GLU A 329 -21.70 6.85 0.23
N ALA A 330 -21.78 8.04 0.79
CA ALA A 330 -22.87 8.98 0.51
C ALA A 330 -22.92 9.43 -0.96
N GLN A 331 -21.78 9.39 -1.65
CA GLN A 331 -21.65 9.81 -3.04
C GLN A 331 -21.75 8.65 -4.03
N THR A 332 -21.80 7.41 -3.58
CA THR A 332 -21.65 6.24 -4.43
C THR A 332 -22.74 5.19 -4.22
N GLY A 333 -23.80 5.54 -3.51
CA GLY A 333 -24.83 4.55 -3.18
C GLY A 333 -24.35 3.46 -2.23
N GLY A 334 -23.47 3.81 -1.29
CA GLY A 334 -22.98 2.89 -0.26
C GLY A 334 -21.72 2.11 -0.65
N LYS A 335 -21.06 2.46 -1.76
CA LYS A 335 -19.87 1.73 -2.23
C LYS A 335 -18.60 2.21 -1.56
N SER A 336 -17.63 1.31 -1.48
CA SER A 336 -16.32 1.53 -0.90
C SER A 336 -15.21 1.29 -1.94
N PHE A 337 -13.97 1.35 -1.48
CA PHE A 337 -12.78 1.17 -2.29
C PHE A 337 -11.83 0.17 -1.62
N ILE A 338 -10.90 -0.38 -2.38
CA ILE A 338 -9.86 -1.24 -1.84
C ILE A 338 -8.50 -0.56 -1.79
N ARG A 339 -8.18 0.28 -2.77
CA ARG A 339 -6.89 0.97 -2.91
C ARG A 339 -7.09 2.42 -3.28
N CYS A 340 -6.14 3.24 -2.90
CA CYS A 340 -6.09 4.64 -3.34
C CYS A 340 -4.64 5.10 -3.47
N TRP A 341 -4.43 6.14 -4.30
CA TRP A 341 -3.12 6.71 -4.58
C TRP A 341 -3.24 8.20 -4.79
N HIS A 342 -2.21 8.94 -4.38
CA HIS A 342 -2.07 10.35 -4.76
C HIS A 342 -1.64 10.46 -6.24
N ILE A 343 -2.20 11.42 -6.95
CA ILE A 343 -1.83 11.70 -8.36
C ILE A 343 -1.05 13.01 -8.44
N THR A 344 -1.73 14.13 -8.24
CA THR A 344 -1.18 15.48 -8.34
C THR A 344 -2.06 16.45 -7.57
N GLY A 345 -1.49 17.53 -7.04
CA GLY A 345 -2.27 18.47 -6.23
C GLY A 345 -2.93 17.75 -5.06
N ASP A 346 -4.23 17.88 -4.95
CA ASP A 346 -5.07 17.17 -4.00
C ASP A 346 -6.03 16.16 -4.68
N TYR A 347 -5.61 15.64 -5.85
CA TYR A 347 -6.32 14.59 -6.57
C TYR A 347 -5.80 13.22 -6.21
N PHE A 348 -6.74 12.30 -5.99
CA PHE A 348 -6.44 10.91 -5.63
C PHE A 348 -7.20 9.96 -6.55
N LEU A 349 -6.57 8.83 -6.85
CA LEU A 349 -7.19 7.75 -7.62
C LEU A 349 -7.64 6.67 -6.63
N LEU A 350 -8.90 6.23 -6.75
CA LEU A 350 -9.47 5.17 -5.94
C LEU A 350 -9.87 3.99 -6.82
N LEU A 351 -9.54 2.79 -6.37
CA LEU A 351 -10.03 1.55 -6.96
C LEU A 351 -11.29 1.13 -6.21
N MET A 352 -12.44 1.30 -6.86
CA MET A 352 -13.75 1.17 -6.24
C MET A 352 -14.34 -0.24 -6.41
N TYR A 353 -15.01 -0.71 -5.37
CA TYR A 353 -15.85 -1.88 -5.43
C TYR A 353 -17.13 -1.60 -6.23
N ASP A 354 -17.65 -2.64 -6.87
CA ASP A 354 -18.85 -2.55 -7.71
C ASP A 354 -20.17 -2.50 -6.90
N ARG A 355 -20.12 -2.84 -5.63
CA ARG A 355 -21.28 -2.89 -4.72
C ARG A 355 -20.83 -2.65 -3.27
N PRO A 356 -21.78 -2.35 -2.37
CA PRO A 356 -21.47 -2.18 -0.95
C PRO A 356 -20.78 -3.40 -0.33
N LEU A 357 -19.92 -3.18 0.66
CA LEU A 357 -19.25 -4.25 1.40
C LEU A 357 -20.22 -5.12 2.21
N THR A 358 -21.44 -4.66 2.42
CA THR A 358 -22.50 -5.43 3.08
C THR A 358 -23.15 -6.46 2.17
N GLU A 359 -22.87 -6.39 0.86
CA GLU A 359 -23.36 -7.38 -0.12
C GLU A 359 -22.27 -8.39 -0.44
N THR A 360 -22.69 -9.61 -0.76
CA THR A 360 -21.74 -10.66 -1.16
C THR A 360 -21.24 -10.45 -2.59
N GLY A 361 -20.04 -10.91 -2.88
CA GLY A 361 -19.48 -10.92 -4.23
C GLY A 361 -18.97 -9.56 -4.72
N PHE A 362 -18.68 -8.63 -3.83
CA PHE A 362 -18.10 -7.33 -4.23
C PHE A 362 -16.75 -7.55 -4.92
N THR A 363 -16.54 -6.80 -6.00
CA THR A 363 -15.33 -6.86 -6.83
C THR A 363 -14.88 -5.44 -7.14
N ALA A 364 -13.58 -5.19 -7.04
CA ALA A 364 -13.00 -3.88 -7.35
C ALA A 364 -12.65 -3.81 -8.84
N ASN A 365 -13.48 -3.16 -9.63
CA ASN A 365 -13.36 -3.10 -11.09
C ASN A 365 -13.61 -1.71 -11.70
N GLN A 366 -13.66 -0.68 -10.88
CA GLN A 366 -13.90 0.69 -11.33
C GLN A 366 -12.89 1.65 -10.70
N LEU A 367 -12.57 2.72 -11.42
CA LEU A 367 -11.71 3.78 -10.90
C LEU A 367 -12.52 5.06 -10.69
N ALA A 368 -12.14 5.82 -9.67
CA ALA A 368 -12.72 7.11 -9.38
C ALA A 368 -11.65 8.12 -8.99
N ILE A 369 -11.92 9.38 -9.21
CA ILE A 369 -11.08 10.49 -8.77
C ILE A 369 -11.71 11.15 -7.56
N TYR A 370 -10.92 11.35 -6.51
CA TYR A 370 -11.31 12.09 -5.32
C TYR A 370 -10.54 13.41 -5.28
N LYS A 371 -11.27 14.52 -5.13
CA LYS A 371 -10.70 15.86 -4.97
C LYS A 371 -10.66 16.20 -3.48
N GLY A 372 -9.46 16.34 -2.92
CA GLY A 372 -9.30 16.51 -1.47
C GLY A 372 -10.01 17.73 -0.90
N GLU A 373 -9.83 18.90 -1.51
CA GLU A 373 -10.39 20.14 -0.99
C GLU A 373 -11.92 20.13 -0.91
N THR A 374 -12.58 19.59 -1.90
CA THR A 374 -14.05 19.60 -2.01
C THR A 374 -14.70 18.31 -1.55
N GLY A 375 -13.93 17.23 -1.41
CA GLY A 375 -14.46 15.91 -1.09
C GLY A 375 -15.25 15.26 -2.21
N LYS A 376 -15.22 15.84 -3.42
CA LYS A 376 -15.99 15.32 -4.55
C LYS A 376 -15.34 14.09 -5.14
N LEU A 377 -16.13 13.04 -5.31
CA LEU A 377 -15.72 11.81 -5.97
C LEU A 377 -16.39 11.74 -7.35
N THR A 378 -15.61 11.47 -8.39
CA THR A 378 -16.08 11.36 -9.77
C THR A 378 -15.55 10.09 -10.39
N TYR A 379 -16.44 9.24 -10.90
CA TYR A 379 -16.01 8.01 -11.58
C TYR A 379 -15.29 8.33 -12.87
N VAL A 380 -14.23 7.59 -13.16
CA VAL A 380 -13.44 7.73 -14.39
C VAL A 380 -14.22 7.17 -15.56
N THR A 381 -14.32 7.96 -16.63
CA THR A 381 -14.89 7.53 -17.92
C THR A 381 -13.78 7.20 -18.91
N GLY A 382 -14.09 6.46 -19.97
CA GLY A 382 -13.12 6.10 -21.02
C GLY A 382 -12.37 4.81 -20.80
N LEU A 383 -12.60 4.12 -19.68
CA LEU A 383 -12.08 2.78 -19.43
C LEU A 383 -12.90 1.74 -20.19
N PRO A 384 -12.36 0.52 -20.39
CA PRO A 384 -13.19 -0.60 -20.83
C PRO A 384 -14.38 -0.81 -19.90
N SER A 385 -15.42 -1.47 -20.40
CA SER A 385 -16.57 -1.84 -19.58
C SER A 385 -16.13 -2.62 -18.34
N ALA A 386 -16.68 -2.31 -17.18
CA ALA A 386 -16.28 -2.89 -15.91
C ALA A 386 -16.38 -4.41 -15.88
N ASP A 387 -17.35 -4.98 -16.58
CA ASP A 387 -17.54 -6.44 -16.68
C ASP A 387 -16.45 -7.13 -17.52
N LEU A 388 -15.72 -6.38 -18.35
CA LEU A 388 -14.60 -6.90 -19.13
C LEU A 388 -13.26 -6.75 -18.40
N ILE A 389 -13.20 -5.94 -17.37
CA ILE A 389 -11.96 -5.70 -16.62
C ILE A 389 -11.69 -6.87 -15.68
N SER A 390 -10.57 -7.56 -15.88
CA SER A 390 -10.12 -8.64 -15.01
C SER A 390 -9.12 -8.20 -13.95
N GLY A 391 -8.51 -7.04 -14.09
CA GLY A 391 -7.58 -6.50 -13.09
C GLY A 391 -6.95 -5.18 -13.50
N PHE A 392 -6.36 -4.55 -12.49
CA PHE A 392 -5.54 -3.34 -12.63
C PHE A 392 -4.12 -3.63 -12.16
N GLY A 393 -3.17 -2.82 -12.60
CA GLY A 393 -1.82 -2.86 -12.06
C GLY A 393 -1.81 -2.54 -10.55
N ASN A 394 -0.75 -2.97 -9.86
CA ASN A 394 -0.66 -2.79 -8.41
C ASN A 394 -0.57 -1.33 -7.99
N THR A 395 0.06 -0.50 -8.81
CA THR A 395 0.29 0.92 -8.54
C THR A 395 0.29 1.68 -9.86
N PRO A 396 -0.35 2.84 -9.97
CA PRO A 396 -0.20 3.69 -11.15
C PRO A 396 1.18 4.36 -11.17
N TYR A 397 1.64 4.70 -12.35
CA TYR A 397 2.74 5.62 -12.53
C TYR A 397 2.19 7.04 -12.71
N VAL A 398 2.82 8.02 -12.07
CA VAL A 398 2.36 9.42 -12.14
C VAL A 398 3.42 10.28 -12.79
N GLU A 399 3.02 11.04 -13.80
CA GLU A 399 3.88 11.97 -14.52
C GLU A 399 3.06 13.11 -15.09
N ASN A 400 3.55 14.34 -14.97
CA ASN A 400 2.93 15.53 -15.54
C ASN A 400 1.45 15.73 -15.14
N GLY A 401 1.11 15.31 -13.94
CA GLY A 401 -0.24 15.44 -13.42
C GLY A 401 -1.22 14.37 -13.89
N TYR A 402 -0.74 13.36 -14.60
CA TYR A 402 -1.56 12.22 -15.05
C TYR A 402 -1.19 10.95 -14.32
N ALA A 403 -2.17 10.07 -14.16
CA ALA A 403 -1.93 8.72 -13.68
C ALA A 403 -1.97 7.74 -14.85
N TYR A 404 -0.98 6.86 -14.92
CA TYR A 404 -0.90 5.80 -15.92
C TYR A 404 -1.16 4.48 -15.21
N MET A 405 -2.27 3.84 -15.53
CA MET A 405 -2.72 2.62 -14.88
C MET A 405 -2.84 1.47 -15.88
N ALA A 406 -2.20 0.35 -15.57
CA ALA A 406 -2.35 -0.85 -16.36
C ALA A 406 -3.75 -1.45 -16.16
N VAL A 407 -4.41 -1.79 -17.26
CA VAL A 407 -5.73 -2.39 -17.26
C VAL A 407 -5.68 -3.67 -18.07
N THR A 408 -6.05 -4.78 -17.42
CA THR A 408 -6.18 -6.08 -18.06
C THR A 408 -7.64 -6.40 -18.23
N THR A 409 -8.01 -6.84 -19.43
CA THR A 409 -9.37 -7.24 -19.75
C THR A 409 -9.43 -8.71 -20.14
N THR A 410 -10.63 -9.25 -20.16
CA THR A 410 -10.86 -10.63 -20.61
C THR A 410 -10.68 -10.79 -22.12
N GLU A 411 -10.60 -9.69 -22.84
CA GLU A 411 -10.45 -9.67 -24.29
C GLU A 411 -9.24 -8.81 -24.70
N GLY A 412 -8.38 -9.36 -25.54
CA GLY A 412 -7.22 -8.63 -26.05
C GLY A 412 -6.06 -8.54 -25.06
N TYR A 413 -5.07 -7.76 -25.42
CA TYR A 413 -3.89 -7.53 -24.60
C TYR A 413 -4.13 -6.44 -23.56
N PRO A 414 -3.45 -6.49 -22.41
CA PRO A 414 -3.50 -5.40 -21.45
C PRO A 414 -2.93 -4.11 -22.06
N SER A 415 -3.47 -3.00 -21.60
CA SER A 415 -3.03 -1.66 -22.03
C SER A 415 -2.86 -0.75 -20.83
N ILE A 416 -2.03 0.27 -21.00
CA ILE A 416 -1.84 1.32 -20.02
C ILE A 416 -2.76 2.47 -20.39
N TYR A 417 -3.60 2.88 -19.45
CA TYR A 417 -4.52 4.00 -19.63
C TYR A 417 -4.00 5.25 -18.93
N LYS A 418 -4.00 6.36 -19.65
CA LYS A 418 -3.66 7.67 -19.12
C LYS A 418 -4.91 8.31 -18.54
N ILE A 419 -4.87 8.66 -17.27
CA ILE A 419 -6.02 9.22 -16.54
C ILE A 419 -5.75 10.68 -16.24
N ASP A 420 -6.62 11.55 -16.76
CA ASP A 420 -6.65 12.96 -16.39
C ASP A 420 -7.52 13.12 -15.14
N PRO A 421 -6.93 13.52 -13.99
CA PRO A 421 -7.71 13.62 -12.76
C PRO A 421 -8.70 14.78 -12.76
N VAL A 422 -8.42 15.86 -13.49
CA VAL A 422 -9.28 17.05 -13.51
C VAL A 422 -10.62 16.72 -14.16
N GLY A 423 -10.58 16.07 -15.31
CA GLY A 423 -11.80 15.67 -16.03
C GLY A 423 -12.31 14.27 -15.66
N ALA A 424 -11.54 13.51 -14.91
CA ALA A 424 -11.80 12.10 -14.62
C ALA A 424 -11.99 11.27 -15.89
N VAL A 425 -11.07 11.44 -16.84
CA VAL A 425 -11.14 10.79 -18.17
C VAL A 425 -9.90 9.95 -18.39
N ALA A 426 -10.11 8.69 -18.80
CA ALA A 426 -9.06 7.78 -19.21
C ALA A 426 -8.96 7.71 -20.73
N THR A 427 -7.72 7.65 -21.22
CA THR A 427 -7.42 7.49 -22.64
C THR A 427 -6.51 6.27 -22.80
N LYS A 428 -6.84 5.39 -23.72
CA LYS A 428 -6.03 4.18 -23.97
C LYS A 428 -4.65 4.58 -24.49
N GLY A 429 -3.63 4.04 -23.86
CA GLY A 429 -2.24 4.23 -24.25
C GLY A 429 -1.64 2.98 -24.87
N VAL A 430 -0.37 2.71 -24.55
CA VAL A 430 0.38 1.60 -25.08
C VAL A 430 -0.21 0.24 -24.67
N SER A 431 -0.27 -0.69 -25.61
CA SER A 431 -0.66 -2.07 -25.36
C SER A 431 0.59 -2.95 -25.28
N ILE A 432 0.54 -3.96 -24.44
CA ILE A 432 1.64 -4.90 -24.24
C ILE A 432 1.17 -6.29 -24.65
N GLU A 433 1.93 -6.94 -25.54
CA GLU A 433 1.64 -8.31 -25.96
C GLU A 433 2.05 -9.32 -24.87
N ALA A 434 1.36 -9.23 -23.75
CA ALA A 434 1.58 -10.04 -22.56
C ALA A 434 0.24 -10.52 -22.02
N THR A 435 0.28 -11.39 -21.01
CA THR A 435 -0.90 -11.82 -20.29
C THR A 435 -1.29 -10.78 -19.25
N GLN A 436 -0.29 -10.15 -18.61
CA GLN A 436 -0.51 -9.22 -17.49
C GLN A 436 0.61 -8.18 -17.44
N ILE A 437 0.27 -6.98 -17.01
CA ILE A 437 1.22 -5.95 -16.62
C ILE A 437 1.16 -5.81 -15.10
N SER A 438 2.30 -5.96 -14.43
CA SER A 438 2.40 -5.90 -12.97
C SER A 438 3.00 -4.60 -12.44
N GLY A 439 3.69 -3.83 -13.28
CA GLY A 439 4.27 -2.57 -12.86
C GLY A 439 4.62 -1.66 -14.04
N VAL A 440 4.57 -0.35 -13.78
CA VAL A 440 4.90 0.69 -14.75
C VAL A 440 5.66 1.80 -14.03
N GLY A 441 6.70 2.31 -14.67
CA GLY A 441 7.45 3.43 -14.14
C GLY A 441 8.43 3.98 -15.16
N LYS A 442 9.36 4.79 -14.67
CA LYS A 442 10.37 5.44 -15.49
C LYS A 442 11.73 5.33 -14.82
N LEU A 443 12.75 5.07 -15.60
CA LEU A 443 14.12 5.07 -15.15
C LEU A 443 14.96 6.03 -16.00
N GLN A 444 15.77 6.84 -15.32
CA GLN A 444 16.76 7.67 -15.97
C GLN A 444 17.99 6.85 -16.34
N PRO A 445 18.53 7.01 -17.54
CA PRO A 445 19.80 6.36 -17.90
C PRO A 445 20.90 6.74 -16.92
N GLN A 446 21.67 5.75 -16.51
CA GLN A 446 22.83 5.91 -15.63
C GLN A 446 24.05 5.28 -16.32
N ASN A 447 25.22 5.80 -16.02
CA ASN A 447 26.47 5.27 -16.56
C ASN A 447 26.97 4.05 -15.77
#